data_412aa8c4f649179604c19e13a5960a6a
#
_entry.id   412aa8c4f649179604c19e13a5960a6a
#
_cell.length_a   1.000
_cell.length_b   1.000
_cell.length_c   1.000
_cell.angle_alpha   90.00
_cell.angle_beta   90.00
_cell.angle_gamma   90.00
#
_symmetry.space_group_name_H-M   'P 1'
#
loop_
_entity.id
_entity.type
_entity.pdbx_description
1 polymer ?
#
loop_
_entity_poly.entity_id
_entity_poly.type
_entity_poly.pdbx_seq_one_letter_code
_entity_poly.pdbx_strand_id
1 'polypeptide(L)'
;MNFKAFITAAALVTFLSSAALASPTLSKNSRGEDVLTLQKKLYLIGYDISELDGIYGIETERAVAAFQHDNKITVTGIVTNVTWRALKKAKEKKGRVLPEIKTKPAFVADNEPISSTLAPYGQTFITKNQGAQIVSTAKALMGISYVFGGTTPSGFDCSGLLQYVFKMNGVTIPRLADEQYNLGRKAQKNQLSAGDLVFFTTYTSGVSHCGIYVGDGKFLHASSSRGVTISNLNDEYWRARFVGAKKLVKD
;
A
#
# COMPACT_ATOMS: atom_id res chain seq x y z
N MET A 1 30.50 -76.22 -29.16
CA MET A 1 30.65 -74.84 -29.56
C MET A 1 29.65 -73.99 -28.79
N ASN A 2 30.10 -73.29 -27.74
CA ASN A 2 29.23 -72.51 -26.83
C ASN A 2 29.32 -71.02 -27.29
N PHE A 3 28.17 -70.51 -27.78
CA PHE A 3 28.01 -69.08 -28.03
C PHE A 3 27.53 -68.39 -26.74
N LYS A 4 28.40 -67.60 -26.13
CA LYS A 4 28.01 -66.71 -25.04
C LYS A 4 27.50 -65.41 -25.65
N ALA A 5 26.21 -65.12 -25.47
CA ALA A 5 25.64 -63.85 -25.84
C ALA A 5 26.00 -62.79 -24.77
N PHE A 6 26.67 -61.73 -25.18
CA PHE A 6 26.91 -60.53 -24.35
C PHE A 6 25.69 -59.64 -24.45
N ILE A 7 24.96 -59.49 -23.36
CA ILE A 7 23.91 -58.50 -23.22
C ILE A 7 24.58 -57.22 -22.70
N THR A 8 24.73 -56.21 -23.55
CA THR A 8 25.12 -54.87 -23.16
C THR A 8 23.90 -54.11 -22.64
N ALA A 9 23.84 -53.93 -21.32
CA ALA A 9 22.87 -53.08 -20.69
C ALA A 9 23.23 -51.59 -20.97
N ALA A 10 22.47 -50.94 -21.84
CA ALA A 10 22.56 -49.51 -22.03
C ALA A 10 21.84 -48.80 -20.83
N ALA A 11 22.64 -48.22 -19.94
CA ALA A 11 22.10 -47.39 -18.86
C ALA A 11 21.57 -46.09 -19.45
N LEU A 12 20.24 -45.94 -19.50
CA LEU A 12 19.57 -44.73 -19.87
C LEU A 12 19.70 -43.73 -18.71
N VAL A 13 20.69 -42.85 -18.79
CA VAL A 13 20.83 -41.73 -17.83
C VAL A 13 19.77 -40.68 -18.18
N THR A 14 18.66 -40.73 -17.47
CA THR A 14 17.64 -39.69 -17.50
C THR A 14 18.22 -38.45 -16.78
N PHE A 15 18.66 -37.45 -17.53
CA PHE A 15 18.90 -36.12 -16.99
C PHE A 15 17.54 -35.57 -16.51
N LEU A 16 17.24 -35.67 -15.22
CA LEU A 16 16.25 -34.83 -14.60
C LEU A 16 16.79 -33.40 -14.63
N SER A 17 16.41 -32.67 -15.67
CA SER A 17 16.55 -31.21 -15.71
C SER A 17 15.71 -30.66 -14.57
N SER A 18 16.34 -30.32 -13.44
CA SER A 18 15.71 -29.49 -12.41
C SER A 18 15.53 -28.10 -13.02
N ALA A 19 14.41 -27.89 -13.70
CA ALA A 19 13.96 -26.54 -14.02
C ALA A 19 13.89 -25.79 -12.68
N ALA A 20 14.85 -24.90 -12.45
CA ALA A 20 14.77 -23.98 -11.33
C ALA A 20 13.48 -23.20 -11.54
N LEU A 21 12.45 -23.51 -10.74
CA LEU A 21 11.18 -22.82 -10.75
C LEU A 21 11.48 -21.33 -10.56
N ALA A 22 11.28 -20.57 -11.62
CA ALA A 22 11.45 -19.12 -11.56
C ALA A 22 10.50 -18.60 -10.47
N SER A 23 11.00 -17.77 -9.56
CA SER A 23 10.16 -17.19 -8.52
C SER A 23 9.01 -16.43 -9.18
N PRO A 24 7.76 -16.58 -8.73
CA PRO A 24 6.61 -15.99 -9.40
C PRO A 24 6.65 -14.48 -9.37
N THR A 25 6.18 -13.85 -10.43
CA THR A 25 5.88 -12.42 -10.42
C THR A 25 4.55 -12.20 -9.74
N LEU A 26 4.52 -11.39 -8.66
CA LEU A 26 3.31 -11.09 -7.91
C LEU A 26 2.99 -9.59 -7.98
N SER A 27 1.73 -9.28 -8.14
CA SER A 27 1.20 -7.92 -8.21
C SER A 27 -0.21 -7.85 -7.62
N LYS A 28 -0.79 -6.67 -7.57
CA LYS A 28 -2.18 -6.47 -7.13
C LYS A 28 -3.12 -7.49 -7.79
N ASN A 29 -4.00 -8.08 -6.99
CA ASN A 29 -4.93 -9.16 -7.30
C ASN A 29 -4.31 -10.56 -7.45
N SER A 30 -2.98 -10.74 -7.36
CA SER A 30 -2.40 -12.09 -7.18
C SER A 30 -2.92 -12.73 -5.91
N ARG A 31 -3.11 -14.05 -5.93
CA ARG A 31 -3.64 -14.82 -4.79
C ARG A 31 -2.91 -16.15 -4.64
N GLY A 32 -2.96 -16.71 -3.43
CA GLY A 32 -2.46 -18.04 -3.14
C GLY A 32 -1.22 -18.08 -2.25
N GLU A 33 -0.59 -19.25 -2.17
CA GLU A 33 0.48 -19.53 -1.21
C GLU A 33 1.74 -18.69 -1.43
N ASP A 34 2.05 -18.31 -2.68
CA ASP A 34 3.19 -17.42 -2.97
C ASP A 34 2.98 -16.02 -2.39
N VAL A 35 1.73 -15.51 -2.42
CA VAL A 35 1.39 -14.22 -1.81
C VAL A 35 1.46 -14.33 -0.28
N LEU A 36 0.94 -15.42 0.29
CA LEU A 36 1.02 -15.66 1.73
C LEU A 36 2.47 -15.76 2.21
N THR A 37 3.33 -16.43 1.44
CA THR A 37 4.77 -16.51 1.70
C THR A 37 5.44 -15.15 1.66
N LEU A 38 5.09 -14.31 0.68
CA LEU A 38 5.54 -12.93 0.57
C LEU A 38 5.11 -12.10 1.78
N GLN A 39 3.84 -12.18 2.16
CA GLN A 39 3.27 -11.45 3.30
C GLN A 39 3.96 -11.84 4.61
N LYS A 40 4.14 -13.15 4.87
CA LYS A 40 4.87 -13.67 6.03
C LYS A 40 6.29 -13.10 6.09
N LYS A 41 7.01 -13.13 4.96
CA LYS A 41 8.39 -12.61 4.90
C LYS A 41 8.45 -11.12 5.14
N LEU A 42 7.60 -10.33 4.49
CA LEU A 42 7.52 -8.88 4.70
C LEU A 42 7.20 -8.54 6.16
N TYR A 43 6.23 -9.24 6.76
CA TYR A 43 5.90 -9.09 8.17
C TYR A 43 7.12 -9.36 9.06
N LEU A 44 7.80 -10.50 8.91
CA LEU A 44 8.94 -10.89 9.73
C LEU A 44 10.13 -9.93 9.62
N ILE A 45 10.37 -9.34 8.45
CA ILE A 45 11.42 -8.35 8.26
C ILE A 45 11.02 -6.93 8.67
N GLY A 46 9.76 -6.73 9.10
CA GLY A 46 9.33 -5.51 9.80
C GLY A 46 8.47 -4.56 9.01
N TYR A 47 7.90 -4.98 7.90
CA TYR A 47 6.89 -4.20 7.17
C TYR A 47 5.50 -4.48 7.75
N ASP A 48 4.64 -3.45 7.73
CA ASP A 48 3.30 -3.58 8.28
C ASP A 48 2.38 -4.32 7.30
N ILE A 49 1.91 -5.47 7.75
CA ILE A 49 0.87 -6.28 7.12
C ILE A 49 -0.04 -6.73 8.25
N SER A 50 -1.29 -6.31 8.21
CA SER A 50 -2.28 -6.61 9.25
C SER A 50 -2.88 -8.01 9.07
N GLU A 51 -3.04 -8.46 7.83
CA GLU A 51 -3.62 -9.75 7.50
C GLU A 51 -2.69 -10.58 6.61
N LEU A 52 -2.45 -11.82 7.03
CA LEU A 52 -1.69 -12.82 6.26
C LEU A 52 -2.70 -13.76 5.59
N ASP A 53 -3.35 -13.26 4.54
CA ASP A 53 -4.53 -13.88 3.91
C ASP A 53 -4.26 -14.49 2.53
N GLY A 54 -3.03 -14.33 2.01
CA GLY A 54 -2.66 -14.80 0.68
C GLY A 54 -3.29 -14.00 -0.46
N ILE A 55 -3.79 -12.78 -0.18
CA ILE A 55 -4.33 -11.87 -1.19
C ILE A 55 -3.39 -10.68 -1.36
N TYR A 56 -2.91 -10.45 -2.58
CA TYR A 56 -2.09 -9.30 -2.90
C TYR A 56 -2.98 -8.05 -3.03
N GLY A 57 -3.41 -7.56 -1.88
CA GLY A 57 -4.17 -6.33 -1.74
C GLY A 57 -3.26 -5.10 -1.74
N ILE A 58 -3.88 -3.95 -1.48
CA ILE A 58 -3.18 -2.66 -1.43
C ILE A 58 -2.15 -2.60 -0.29
N GLU A 59 -2.40 -3.26 0.83
CA GLU A 59 -1.48 -3.32 1.96
C GLU A 59 -0.21 -4.09 1.58
N THR A 60 -0.34 -5.24 0.92
CA THR A 60 0.78 -6.02 0.40
C THR A 60 1.56 -5.24 -0.65
N GLU A 61 0.88 -4.55 -1.58
CA GLU A 61 1.51 -3.68 -2.59
C GLU A 61 2.37 -2.59 -1.93
N ARG A 62 1.86 -1.96 -0.88
CA ARG A 62 2.59 -0.93 -0.12
C ARG A 62 3.79 -1.49 0.63
N ALA A 63 3.63 -2.62 1.30
CA ALA A 63 4.73 -3.28 1.99
C ALA A 63 5.85 -3.65 1.02
N VAL A 64 5.50 -4.12 -0.19
CA VAL A 64 6.47 -4.38 -1.27
C VAL A 64 7.13 -3.10 -1.75
N ALA A 65 6.37 -2.03 -1.98
CA ALA A 65 6.91 -0.74 -2.42
C ALA A 65 7.88 -0.15 -1.37
N ALA A 66 7.53 -0.23 -0.08
CA ALA A 66 8.40 0.17 1.01
C ALA A 66 9.69 -0.64 1.04
N PHE A 67 9.56 -1.96 0.95
CA PHE A 67 10.72 -2.85 0.90
C PHE A 67 11.64 -2.52 -0.29
N GLN A 68 11.06 -2.26 -1.46
CA GLN A 68 11.83 -1.88 -2.66
C GLN A 68 12.57 -0.56 -2.45
N HIS A 69 11.90 0.44 -1.88
CA HIS A 69 12.50 1.74 -1.55
C HIS A 69 13.70 1.58 -0.62
N ASP A 70 13.51 0.90 0.52
CA ASP A 70 14.54 0.74 1.55
C ASP A 70 15.76 -0.06 1.06
N ASN A 71 15.54 -0.96 0.10
CA ASN A 71 16.59 -1.77 -0.51
C ASN A 71 17.14 -1.19 -1.83
N LYS A 72 16.79 0.06 -2.19
CA LYS A 72 17.23 0.75 -3.41
C LYS A 72 16.90 -0.02 -4.69
N ILE A 73 15.79 -0.71 -4.70
CA ILE A 73 15.20 -1.38 -5.87
C ILE A 73 14.19 -0.41 -6.49
N THR A 74 14.00 -0.47 -7.80
CA THR A 74 12.95 0.31 -8.48
C THR A 74 11.59 0.07 -7.81
N VAL A 75 10.97 1.13 -7.32
CA VAL A 75 9.71 1.06 -6.58
C VAL A 75 8.55 0.91 -7.57
N THR A 76 8.04 -0.29 -7.68
CA THR A 76 6.95 -0.64 -8.60
C THR A 76 5.72 -1.21 -7.89
N GLY A 77 5.88 -1.65 -6.63
CA GLY A 77 4.86 -2.44 -5.94
C GLY A 77 4.65 -3.83 -6.55
N ILE A 78 5.50 -4.27 -7.48
CA ILE A 78 5.44 -5.58 -8.14
C ILE A 78 6.63 -6.42 -7.69
N VAL A 79 6.38 -7.64 -7.25
CA VAL A 79 7.43 -8.58 -6.87
C VAL A 79 7.95 -9.29 -8.10
N THR A 80 9.20 -9.03 -8.44
CA THR A 80 9.93 -9.70 -9.52
C THR A 80 11.07 -10.53 -8.93
N ASN A 81 11.82 -11.22 -9.77
CA ASN A 81 13.03 -11.95 -9.36
C ASN A 81 14.03 -11.10 -8.59
N VAL A 82 14.12 -9.78 -8.90
CA VAL A 82 14.99 -8.85 -8.17
C VAL A 82 14.49 -8.66 -6.74
N THR A 83 13.18 -8.42 -6.58
CA THR A 83 12.52 -8.26 -5.28
C THR A 83 12.66 -9.54 -4.45
N TRP A 84 12.39 -10.71 -5.02
CA TRP A 84 12.55 -12.00 -4.35
C TRP A 84 13.97 -12.25 -3.86
N ARG A 85 14.99 -11.94 -4.68
CA ARG A 85 16.39 -12.09 -4.26
C ARG A 85 16.74 -11.20 -3.08
N ALA A 86 16.24 -9.98 -3.04
CA ALA A 86 16.44 -9.06 -1.91
C ALA A 86 15.71 -9.57 -0.65
N LEU A 87 14.46 -10.02 -0.77
CA LEU A 87 13.67 -10.60 0.33
C LEU A 87 14.36 -11.81 0.96
N LYS A 88 14.98 -12.67 0.16
CA LYS A 88 15.75 -13.84 0.65
C LYS A 88 16.95 -13.44 1.50
N LYS A 89 17.59 -12.30 1.20
CA LYS A 89 18.76 -11.78 1.94
C LYS A 89 18.37 -10.96 3.18
N ALA A 90 17.15 -10.48 3.25
CA ALA A 90 16.68 -9.64 4.34
C ALA A 90 16.58 -10.44 5.65
N LYS A 91 17.18 -9.86 6.72
CA LYS A 91 17.17 -10.47 8.05
C LYS A 91 15.84 -10.18 8.75
N GLU A 92 15.33 -11.16 9.44
CA GLU A 92 14.13 -11.02 10.26
C GLU A 92 14.42 -10.18 11.51
N LYS A 93 13.47 -9.36 11.91
CA LYS A 93 13.57 -8.56 13.11
C LYS A 93 13.35 -9.43 14.35
N LYS A 94 14.24 -9.34 15.32
CA LYS A 94 14.11 -10.06 16.60
C LYS A 94 12.78 -9.68 17.28
N GLY A 95 12.07 -10.68 17.79
CA GLY A 95 10.82 -10.50 18.53
C GLY A 95 9.55 -10.42 17.68
N ARG A 96 9.64 -10.44 16.34
CA ARG A 96 8.45 -10.63 15.49
C ARG A 96 8.14 -12.11 15.36
N VAL A 97 6.97 -12.50 15.86
CA VAL A 97 6.40 -13.84 15.71
C VAL A 97 5.21 -13.70 14.78
N LEU A 98 5.06 -14.67 13.85
CA LEU A 98 3.89 -14.67 12.96
C LEU A 98 2.61 -14.75 13.81
N PRO A 99 1.61 -13.89 13.55
CA PRO A 99 0.31 -14.01 14.18
C PRO A 99 -0.31 -15.37 13.80
N GLU A 100 -1.19 -15.88 14.66
CA GLU A 100 -1.94 -17.09 14.38
C GLU A 100 -2.75 -16.89 13.10
N ILE A 101 -2.42 -17.64 12.06
CA ILE A 101 -3.06 -17.51 10.75
C ILE A 101 -4.44 -18.15 10.90
N LYS A 102 -5.47 -17.30 10.97
CA LYS A 102 -6.84 -17.77 10.80
C LYS A 102 -7.01 -18.18 9.35
N THR A 103 -6.73 -19.45 9.07
CA THR A 103 -7.02 -20.03 7.75
C THR A 103 -8.52 -19.94 7.52
N LYS A 104 -8.96 -19.01 6.70
CA LYS A 104 -10.27 -19.11 6.07
C LYS A 104 -10.24 -20.37 5.20
N PRO A 105 -11.31 -21.19 5.19
CA PRO A 105 -11.35 -22.43 4.40
C PRO A 105 -11.09 -22.13 2.93
N ALA A 106 -10.49 -23.10 2.25
CA ALA A 106 -10.09 -23.05 0.85
C ALA A 106 -11.13 -22.33 -0.03
N PHE A 107 -10.62 -21.37 -0.77
CA PHE A 107 -11.36 -20.50 -1.66
C PHE A 107 -12.23 -21.30 -2.64
N VAL A 108 -13.54 -21.26 -2.45
CA VAL A 108 -14.52 -21.56 -3.50
C VAL A 108 -14.54 -20.34 -4.40
N ALA A 109 -14.34 -20.54 -5.70
CA ALA A 109 -14.41 -19.48 -6.70
C ALA A 109 -15.89 -19.08 -6.87
N ASP A 110 -16.36 -18.22 -5.99
CA ASP A 110 -17.67 -17.59 -6.13
C ASP A 110 -17.52 -16.33 -6.97
N ASN A 111 -18.02 -16.40 -8.20
CA ASN A 111 -18.32 -15.26 -9.08
C ASN A 111 -19.50 -14.46 -8.50
N GLU A 112 -19.40 -14.01 -7.26
CA GLU A 112 -20.33 -13.02 -6.74
C GLU A 112 -19.80 -11.63 -7.06
N PRO A 113 -20.62 -10.75 -7.67
CA PRO A 113 -20.27 -9.35 -7.81
C PRO A 113 -20.03 -8.81 -6.40
N ILE A 114 -18.93 -8.06 -6.21
CA ILE A 114 -18.60 -7.42 -4.93
C ILE A 114 -19.81 -6.61 -4.51
N SER A 115 -20.65 -7.22 -3.69
CA SER A 115 -21.72 -6.54 -3.00
C SER A 115 -21.03 -5.47 -2.15
N SER A 116 -21.37 -4.23 -2.43
CA SER A 116 -20.96 -3.05 -1.69
C SER A 116 -21.45 -3.16 -0.25
N THR A 117 -20.76 -3.95 0.57
CA THR A 117 -20.82 -3.75 2.02
C THR A 117 -20.17 -2.40 2.26
N LEU A 118 -21.00 -1.38 2.32
CA LEU A 118 -20.67 -0.02 2.68
C LEU A 118 -19.68 -0.05 3.84
N ALA A 119 -18.52 0.57 3.60
CA ALA A 119 -17.44 0.68 4.57
C ALA A 119 -17.98 1.18 5.93
N PRO A 120 -17.40 0.71 7.05
CA PRO A 120 -17.83 1.09 8.41
C PRO A 120 -17.70 2.58 8.72
N TYR A 121 -17.22 3.39 7.78
CA TYR A 121 -16.95 4.82 7.97
C TYR A 121 -18.06 5.75 7.47
N GLY A 122 -19.14 5.26 6.87
CA GLY A 122 -20.29 6.07 6.43
C GLY A 122 -19.90 7.31 5.60
N GLN A 123 -20.84 8.22 5.40
CA GLN A 123 -20.52 9.56 4.88
C GLN A 123 -19.94 10.40 6.03
N THR A 124 -18.59 10.39 6.16
CA THR A 124 -17.90 11.22 7.15
C THR A 124 -17.95 12.68 6.70
N PHE A 125 -18.72 13.50 7.44
CA PHE A 125 -18.76 14.94 7.23
C PHE A 125 -18.29 15.67 8.49
N ILE A 126 -17.60 16.79 8.27
CA ILE A 126 -17.08 17.68 9.31
C ILE A 126 -17.65 19.11 9.14
N THR A 127 -17.66 19.88 10.21
CA THR A 127 -18.02 21.30 10.15
C THR A 127 -16.88 22.16 9.59
N LYS A 128 -17.17 23.38 9.15
CA LYS A 128 -16.13 24.35 8.71
C LYS A 128 -15.10 24.63 9.81
N ASN A 129 -15.54 24.68 11.07
CA ASN A 129 -14.64 24.88 12.21
C ASN A 129 -13.71 23.69 12.41
N GLN A 130 -14.22 22.47 12.33
CA GLN A 130 -13.38 21.26 12.35
C GLN A 130 -12.38 21.21 11.17
N GLY A 131 -12.80 21.62 9.98
CA GLY A 131 -11.92 21.74 8.83
C GLY A 131 -10.74 22.70 9.08
N ALA A 132 -11.03 23.86 9.67
CA ALA A 132 -9.99 24.82 10.06
C ALA A 132 -9.04 24.25 11.15
N GLN A 133 -9.58 23.56 12.14
CA GLN A 133 -8.78 22.90 13.19
C GLN A 133 -7.89 21.79 12.62
N ILE A 134 -8.41 20.96 11.71
CA ILE A 134 -7.65 19.93 10.98
C ILE A 134 -6.47 20.55 10.24
N VAL A 135 -6.69 21.63 9.51
CA VAL A 135 -5.61 22.34 8.81
C VAL A 135 -4.59 22.93 9.78
N SER A 136 -5.02 23.49 10.91
CA SER A 136 -4.14 24.00 11.96
C SER A 136 -3.26 22.89 12.54
N THR A 137 -3.88 21.75 12.90
CA THR A 137 -3.17 20.56 13.40
C THR A 137 -2.17 20.03 12.38
N ALA A 138 -2.56 19.96 11.12
CA ALA A 138 -1.67 19.51 10.05
C ALA A 138 -0.47 20.44 9.85
N LYS A 139 -0.68 21.76 9.90
CA LYS A 139 0.39 22.77 9.80
C LYS A 139 1.40 22.68 10.93
N ALA A 140 0.97 22.32 12.14
CA ALA A 140 1.87 22.13 13.29
C ALA A 140 2.83 20.93 13.10
N LEU A 141 2.56 20.05 12.16
CA LEU A 141 3.39 18.87 11.85
C LEU A 141 4.34 19.12 10.65
N MET A 142 4.37 20.33 10.09
CA MET A 142 5.24 20.64 8.95
C MET A 142 6.72 20.36 9.28
N GLY A 143 7.45 19.83 8.28
CA GLY A 143 8.86 19.46 8.43
C GLY A 143 9.11 18.07 9.01
N ILE A 144 8.11 17.40 9.58
CA ILE A 144 8.28 16.00 10.04
C ILE A 144 8.62 15.12 8.84
N SER A 145 9.61 14.26 9.00
CA SER A 145 10.12 13.39 7.95
C SER A 145 9.07 12.43 7.41
N TYR A 146 9.18 12.10 6.13
CA TYR A 146 8.41 11.01 5.55
C TYR A 146 8.95 9.67 6.04
N VAL A 147 8.06 8.82 6.52
CA VAL A 147 8.35 7.41 6.82
C VAL A 147 7.23 6.59 6.19
N PHE A 148 7.57 5.67 5.32
CA PHE A 148 6.57 4.80 4.71
C PHE A 148 5.89 3.94 5.81
N GLY A 149 4.55 3.87 5.79
CA GLY A 149 3.78 3.24 6.87
C GLY A 149 3.68 4.07 8.15
N GLY A 150 4.32 5.23 8.21
CA GLY A 150 4.37 6.09 9.40
C GLY A 150 3.02 6.73 9.73
N THR A 151 2.66 6.71 11.02
CA THR A 151 1.38 7.23 11.55
C THR A 151 1.56 8.10 12.79
N THR A 152 2.78 8.48 13.13
CA THR A 152 3.12 9.21 14.36
C THR A 152 4.08 10.37 14.06
N PRO A 153 4.27 11.31 15.01
CA PRO A 153 5.24 12.40 14.86
C PRO A 153 6.71 11.95 14.68
N SER A 154 7.02 10.67 14.84
CA SER A 154 8.34 10.13 14.48
C SER A 154 8.53 9.99 12.96
N GLY A 155 7.46 10.11 12.19
CA GLY A 155 7.42 10.10 10.73
C GLY A 155 6.05 9.72 10.21
N PHE A 156 5.68 10.26 9.07
CA PHE A 156 4.38 10.04 8.43
C PHE A 156 4.52 9.59 6.98
N ASP A 157 3.66 8.67 6.54
CA ASP A 157 3.32 8.60 5.11
C ASP A 157 2.10 9.50 4.81
N CYS A 158 1.69 9.58 3.54
CA CYS A 158 0.64 10.50 3.11
C CYS A 158 -0.70 10.24 3.83
N SER A 159 -1.18 9.01 3.84
CA SER A 159 -2.48 8.65 4.45
C SER A 159 -2.40 8.51 5.97
N GLY A 160 -1.25 8.13 6.52
CA GLY A 160 -1.01 8.10 7.96
C GLY A 160 -0.99 9.49 8.59
N LEU A 161 -0.45 10.50 7.88
CA LEU A 161 -0.57 11.90 8.28
C LEU A 161 -2.04 12.32 8.38
N LEU A 162 -2.82 12.04 7.34
CA LEU A 162 -4.25 12.37 7.35
C LEU A 162 -4.97 11.66 8.50
N GLN A 163 -4.74 10.36 8.66
CA GLN A 163 -5.36 9.59 9.73
C GLN A 163 -5.04 10.17 11.11
N TYR A 164 -3.77 10.49 11.36
CA TYR A 164 -3.33 11.10 12.61
C TYR A 164 -4.00 12.45 12.88
N VAL A 165 -3.96 13.35 11.89
CA VAL A 165 -4.51 14.70 12.00
C VAL A 165 -6.02 14.67 12.27
N PHE A 166 -6.76 13.85 11.52
CA PHE A 166 -8.20 13.71 11.70
C PHE A 166 -8.54 13.12 13.09
N LYS A 167 -7.80 12.08 13.53
CA LYS A 167 -7.98 11.49 14.86
C LYS A 167 -7.75 12.49 15.98
N MET A 168 -6.74 13.35 15.87
CA MET A 168 -6.47 14.43 16.85
C MET A 168 -7.61 15.45 16.93
N ASN A 169 -8.45 15.54 15.91
CA ASN A 169 -9.63 16.38 15.85
C ASN A 169 -10.95 15.60 16.05
N GLY A 170 -10.87 14.40 16.65
CA GLY A 170 -12.04 13.57 16.98
C GLY A 170 -12.71 12.88 15.79
N VAL A 171 -12.05 12.82 14.63
CA VAL A 171 -12.59 12.22 13.41
C VAL A 171 -11.78 10.98 13.04
N THR A 172 -12.45 9.83 12.96
CA THR A 172 -11.79 8.58 12.51
C THR A 172 -11.95 8.41 11.02
N ILE A 173 -10.84 8.23 10.33
CA ILE A 173 -10.80 7.92 8.89
C ILE A 173 -9.96 6.66 8.63
N PRO A 174 -10.16 5.97 7.49
CA PRO A 174 -9.39 4.78 7.13
C PRO A 174 -7.88 5.02 7.08
N ARG A 175 -7.11 3.95 7.19
CA ARG A 175 -5.64 4.02 7.11
C ARG A 175 -5.13 4.32 5.70
N LEU A 176 -5.78 3.80 4.70
CA LEU A 176 -5.26 3.74 3.33
C LEU A 176 -5.80 4.89 2.47
N ALA A 177 -4.99 5.42 1.54
CA ALA A 177 -5.36 6.55 0.71
C ALA A 177 -6.54 6.25 -0.24
N ASP A 178 -6.62 5.06 -0.78
CA ASP A 178 -7.72 4.59 -1.63
C ASP A 178 -9.03 4.38 -0.84
N GLU A 179 -8.93 3.91 0.40
CA GLU A 179 -10.08 3.86 1.31
C GLU A 179 -10.53 5.27 1.72
N GLN A 180 -9.59 6.18 1.99
CA GLN A 180 -9.89 7.59 2.26
C GLN A 180 -10.56 8.26 1.05
N TYR A 181 -10.26 7.81 -0.17
CA TYR A 181 -10.93 8.27 -1.38
C TYR A 181 -12.42 7.88 -1.45
N ASN A 182 -12.88 6.97 -0.61
CA ASN A 182 -14.30 6.60 -0.52
C ASN A 182 -15.09 7.44 0.51
N LEU A 183 -14.41 8.37 1.22
CA LEU A 183 -15.04 9.26 2.18
C LEU A 183 -15.75 10.44 1.49
N GLY A 184 -16.73 10.99 2.18
CA GLY A 184 -17.42 12.22 1.76
C GLY A 184 -18.04 12.13 0.36
N ARG A 185 -18.22 13.30 -0.26
CA ARG A 185 -18.75 13.39 -1.63
C ARG A 185 -17.67 13.84 -2.62
N LYS A 186 -17.77 13.40 -3.87
CA LYS A 186 -16.89 13.87 -4.95
C LYS A 186 -17.02 15.39 -5.12
N ALA A 187 -15.90 16.08 -5.29
CA ALA A 187 -15.87 17.52 -5.47
C ALA A 187 -14.94 17.93 -6.62
N GLN A 188 -15.26 19.07 -7.23
CA GLN A 188 -14.37 19.77 -8.16
C GLN A 188 -13.38 20.64 -7.39
N LYS A 189 -12.23 20.98 -7.99
CA LYS A 189 -11.19 21.80 -7.34
C LYS A 189 -11.69 23.15 -6.85
N ASN A 190 -12.62 23.78 -7.57
CA ASN A 190 -13.21 25.08 -7.23
C ASN A 190 -14.29 25.01 -6.12
N GLN A 191 -14.65 23.82 -5.68
CA GLN A 191 -15.63 23.59 -4.62
C GLN A 191 -15.00 23.21 -3.28
N LEU A 192 -13.66 23.16 -3.23
CA LEU A 192 -12.93 22.71 -2.05
C LEU A 192 -12.90 23.76 -0.96
N SER A 193 -13.08 23.31 0.27
CA SER A 193 -12.91 24.05 1.52
C SER A 193 -11.73 23.50 2.30
N ALA A 194 -11.10 24.33 3.13
CA ALA A 194 -10.01 23.89 4.01
C ALA A 194 -10.47 22.71 4.90
N GLY A 195 -9.70 21.62 4.87
CA GLY A 195 -10.05 20.36 5.52
C GLY A 195 -10.59 19.27 4.58
N ASP A 196 -10.92 19.60 3.32
CA ASP A 196 -11.27 18.61 2.30
C ASP A 196 -10.03 17.84 1.83
N LEU A 197 -10.24 16.69 1.19
CA LEU A 197 -9.16 15.80 0.77
C LEU A 197 -8.91 15.84 -0.72
N VAL A 198 -7.63 15.74 -1.10
CA VAL A 198 -7.17 15.67 -2.50
C VAL A 198 -6.34 14.42 -2.72
N PHE A 199 -6.46 13.82 -3.90
CA PHE A 199 -5.89 12.51 -4.20
C PHE A 199 -5.19 12.47 -5.55
N PHE A 200 -4.09 11.69 -5.60
CA PHE A 200 -3.20 11.63 -6.75
C PHE A 200 -2.74 10.19 -7.03
N THR A 201 -2.36 9.95 -8.28
CA THR A 201 -1.58 8.78 -8.70
C THR A 201 -0.10 9.16 -8.74
N THR A 202 0.75 8.55 -7.90
CA THR A 202 2.17 8.90 -7.83
C THR A 202 3.10 7.73 -8.11
N TYR A 203 3.03 6.64 -7.34
CA TYR A 203 3.98 5.51 -7.43
C TYR A 203 3.33 4.19 -7.83
N THR A 204 1.99 4.08 -7.77
CA THR A 204 1.23 2.92 -8.29
C THR A 204 0.02 3.40 -9.07
N SER A 205 -0.61 2.52 -9.86
CA SER A 205 -1.88 2.80 -10.54
C SER A 205 -3.00 3.06 -9.53
N GLY A 206 -3.92 3.95 -9.87
CA GLY A 206 -5.02 4.36 -8.98
C GLY A 206 -4.59 5.39 -7.93
N VAL A 207 -5.35 5.50 -6.84
CA VAL A 207 -5.06 6.43 -5.75
C VAL A 207 -3.90 5.91 -4.92
N SER A 208 -2.77 6.59 -4.97
CA SER A 208 -1.56 6.21 -4.24
C SER A 208 -0.96 7.33 -3.39
N HIS A 209 -1.54 8.53 -3.44
CA HIS A 209 -1.11 9.66 -2.62
C HIS A 209 -2.31 10.54 -2.27
N CYS A 210 -2.25 11.21 -1.11
CA CYS A 210 -3.32 12.06 -0.61
C CYS A 210 -2.79 13.24 0.18
N GLY A 211 -3.64 14.26 0.34
CA GLY A 211 -3.36 15.44 1.13
C GLY A 211 -4.62 16.15 1.60
N ILE A 212 -4.46 17.09 2.52
CA ILE A 212 -5.51 17.96 3.06
C ILE A 212 -5.48 19.29 2.32
N TYR A 213 -6.60 19.68 1.72
CA TYR A 213 -6.72 21.00 1.10
C TYR A 213 -6.67 22.09 2.18
N VAL A 214 -5.82 23.09 1.97
CA VAL A 214 -5.59 24.17 2.97
C VAL A 214 -6.05 25.55 2.51
N GLY A 215 -6.71 25.63 1.35
CA GLY A 215 -7.13 26.87 0.72
C GLY A 215 -6.21 27.30 -0.44
N ASP A 216 -6.65 28.26 -1.23
CA ASP A 216 -5.86 28.93 -2.29
C ASP A 216 -5.17 28.00 -3.28
N GLY A 217 -5.83 26.90 -3.65
CA GLY A 217 -5.26 25.89 -4.55
C GLY A 217 -4.11 25.09 -3.95
N LYS A 218 -3.89 25.14 -2.64
CA LYS A 218 -2.80 24.48 -1.94
C LYS A 218 -3.29 23.30 -1.10
N PHE A 219 -2.42 22.32 -0.91
CA PHE A 219 -2.69 21.16 -0.06
C PHE A 219 -1.46 20.78 0.76
N LEU A 220 -1.69 20.28 1.96
CA LEU A 220 -0.68 19.79 2.86
C LEU A 220 -0.62 18.26 2.77
N HIS A 221 0.57 17.70 2.68
CA HIS A 221 0.81 16.27 2.53
C HIS A 221 2.18 15.86 3.06
N ALA A 222 2.41 14.56 3.27
CA ALA A 222 3.74 14.02 3.54
C ALA A 222 4.43 13.68 2.21
N SER A 223 5.42 14.49 1.84
CA SER A 223 6.28 14.28 0.66
C SER A 223 7.42 13.34 0.99
N SER A 224 7.68 12.34 0.13
CA SER A 224 8.79 11.40 0.30
C SER A 224 10.18 12.07 0.31
N SER A 225 10.32 13.26 -0.26
CA SER A 225 11.59 13.99 -0.35
C SER A 225 11.70 15.18 0.60
N ARG A 226 10.57 15.74 1.08
CA ARG A 226 10.54 16.97 1.87
C ARG A 226 9.84 16.82 3.23
N GLY A 227 9.33 15.63 3.53
CA GLY A 227 8.50 15.43 4.72
C GLY A 227 7.14 16.12 4.59
N VAL A 228 6.53 16.45 5.72
CA VAL A 228 5.25 17.16 5.77
C VAL A 228 5.42 18.59 5.24
N THR A 229 4.74 18.89 4.14
CA THR A 229 4.91 20.13 3.40
C THR A 229 3.61 20.57 2.71
N ILE A 230 3.59 21.79 2.18
CA ILE A 230 2.51 22.32 1.37
C ILE A 230 2.96 22.38 -0.10
N SER A 231 2.08 21.94 -1.01
CA SER A 231 2.25 22.00 -2.46
C SER A 231 1.05 22.67 -3.11
N ASN A 232 1.19 23.10 -4.38
CA ASN A 232 0.11 23.72 -5.13
C ASN A 232 -0.53 22.69 -6.08
N LEU A 233 -1.86 22.63 -6.13
CA LEU A 233 -2.63 21.74 -7.02
C LEU A 233 -2.41 22.05 -8.51
N ASN A 234 -1.94 23.27 -8.83
CA ASN A 234 -1.70 23.72 -10.19
C ASN A 234 -0.25 23.47 -10.66
N ASP A 235 0.66 23.07 -9.76
CA ASP A 235 2.00 22.65 -10.16
C ASP A 235 1.89 21.50 -11.17
N GLU A 236 2.72 21.53 -12.21
CA GLU A 236 2.67 20.57 -13.32
C GLU A 236 2.67 19.12 -12.84
N TYR A 237 3.54 18.80 -11.88
CA TYR A 237 3.65 17.48 -11.28
C TYR A 237 2.33 16.99 -10.67
N TRP A 238 1.68 17.85 -9.88
CA TRP A 238 0.44 17.50 -9.17
C TRP A 238 -0.78 17.55 -10.08
N ARG A 239 -0.82 18.51 -11.01
CA ARG A 239 -1.88 18.63 -12.00
C ARG A 239 -1.98 17.38 -12.88
N ALA A 240 -0.85 16.86 -13.36
CA ALA A 240 -0.78 15.67 -14.20
C ALA A 240 -1.18 14.37 -13.45
N ARG A 241 -1.09 14.37 -12.12
CA ARG A 241 -1.34 13.20 -11.27
C ARG A 241 -2.64 13.24 -10.47
N PHE A 242 -3.40 14.31 -10.62
CA PHE A 242 -4.64 14.51 -9.88
C PHE A 242 -5.71 13.49 -10.27
N VAL A 243 -6.19 12.69 -9.31
CA VAL A 243 -7.27 11.70 -9.49
C VAL A 243 -8.62 12.30 -9.14
N GLY A 244 -8.68 13.12 -8.10
CA GLY A 244 -9.93 13.71 -7.64
C GLY A 244 -9.83 14.32 -6.26
N ALA A 245 -10.96 14.84 -5.81
CA ALA A 245 -11.08 15.40 -4.47
C ALA A 245 -12.38 14.94 -3.79
N LYS A 246 -12.35 14.97 -2.46
CA LYS A 246 -13.49 14.59 -1.61
C LYS A 246 -13.82 15.71 -0.64
N LYS A 247 -15.05 16.17 -0.74
CA LYS A 247 -15.59 17.15 0.18
C LYS A 247 -16.05 16.46 1.45
N LEU A 248 -15.39 16.79 2.55
CA LEU A 248 -15.75 16.37 3.89
C LEU A 248 -16.39 17.51 4.66
N VAL A 249 -16.01 18.74 4.36
CA VAL A 249 -16.56 19.93 5.01
C VAL A 249 -17.97 20.19 4.50
N LYS A 250 -18.94 20.25 5.43
CA LYS A 250 -20.32 20.62 5.10
C LYS A 250 -20.35 22.09 4.62
N ASP A 251 -21.21 22.33 3.64
CA ASP A 251 -21.48 23.69 3.13
C ASP A 251 -22.12 24.58 4.18
#